data_aad34d4450782a0cbfe13aaff62f147e
#
_entry.id   aad34d4450782a0cbfe13aaff62f147e
#
_cell.length_a   1.000
_cell.length_b   1.000
_cell.length_c   1.000
_cell.angle_alpha   90.00
_cell.angle_beta   90.00
_cell.angle_gamma   90.00
#
_symmetry.space_group_name_H-M   'P 1'
#
loop_
_entity.id
_entity.type
_entity.pdbx_description
1 polymer ?
#
loop_
_entity_poly.entity_id
_entity_poly.type
_entity_poly.pdbx_seq_one_letter_code
_entity_poly.pdbx_strand_id
1 'polypeptide(L)'
;MVKQRNESCEVYERSYYESMNDDIMTQEECAEWMLENGLWTYEEDLKIKEVNKEIENLKINVYKKFNNGRLRESARIYLRAAEEALKQMENKKNAYYGNTCEGIAQLDKSMFLLEACSYVGGEKLDPDSVELNDLLNKYYSLILKEGDCREIARSDPWRSIWSLRET
;
A
#
# COMPACT_ATOMS: atom_id res chain seq x y z
N MET A 1 -10.80 -14.07 10.20
CA MET A 1 -10.40 -12.70 9.78
C MET A 1 -10.33 -11.69 10.92
N VAL A 2 -11.33 -11.52 11.79
CA VAL A 2 -11.25 -10.52 12.90
C VAL A 2 -10.15 -10.85 13.89
N LYS A 3 -9.98 -12.12 14.28
CA LYS A 3 -8.93 -12.59 15.20
C LYS A 3 -7.53 -12.29 14.66
N GLN A 4 -7.24 -12.67 13.41
CA GLN A 4 -5.94 -12.42 12.76
C GLN A 4 -5.62 -10.94 12.63
N ARG A 5 -6.64 -10.09 12.45
CA ARG A 5 -6.46 -8.64 12.44
C ARG A 5 -6.03 -8.10 13.80
N ASN A 6 -6.61 -8.59 14.88
CA ASN A 6 -6.22 -8.17 16.23
C ASN A 6 -4.81 -8.66 16.57
N GLU A 7 -4.50 -9.93 16.30
CA GLU A 7 -3.17 -10.50 16.47
C GLU A 7 -2.11 -9.75 15.65
N SER A 8 -2.44 -9.32 14.43
CA SER A 8 -1.51 -8.51 13.61
C SER A 8 -1.25 -7.11 14.17
N CYS A 9 -2.21 -6.54 14.91
CA CYS A 9 -1.98 -5.27 15.61
C CYS A 9 -1.05 -5.46 16.82
N GLU A 10 -1.22 -6.55 17.56
CA GLU A 10 -0.33 -6.89 18.69
C GLU A 10 1.11 -7.14 18.21
N VAL A 11 1.29 -7.79 17.04
CA VAL A 11 2.61 -7.96 16.41
C VAL A 11 3.22 -6.59 16.07
N TYR A 12 2.44 -5.70 15.45
CA TYR A 12 2.90 -4.35 15.14
C TYR A 12 3.35 -3.59 16.38
N GLU A 13 2.51 -3.55 17.43
CA GLU A 13 2.82 -2.83 18.66
C GLU A 13 4.08 -3.38 19.33
N ARG A 14 4.22 -4.70 19.43
CA ARG A 14 5.40 -5.34 19.98
C ARG A 14 6.66 -4.97 19.22
N SER A 15 6.67 -5.14 17.91
CA SER A 15 7.82 -4.84 17.06
C SER A 15 8.19 -3.35 17.09
N TYR A 16 7.19 -2.47 17.16
CA TYR A 16 7.40 -1.02 17.32
C TYR A 16 8.15 -0.70 18.61
N TYR A 17 7.69 -1.24 19.76
CA TYR A 17 8.35 -0.99 21.04
C TYR A 17 9.72 -1.65 21.16
N GLU A 18 9.92 -2.82 20.57
CA GLU A 18 11.23 -3.47 20.47
C GLU A 18 12.21 -2.59 19.70
N SER A 19 11.79 -2.08 18.53
CA SER A 19 12.59 -1.16 17.71
C SER A 19 12.93 0.16 18.46
N MET A 20 11.98 0.71 19.22
CA MET A 20 12.25 1.89 20.07
C MET A 20 13.29 1.60 21.16
N ASN A 21 13.25 0.42 21.76
CA ASN A 21 14.21 0.02 22.78
C ASN A 21 15.62 -0.20 22.20
N ASP A 22 15.71 -0.51 20.91
CA ASP A 22 16.95 -0.67 20.14
C ASP A 22 17.47 0.67 19.57
N ASP A 23 16.95 1.81 20.04
CA ASP A 23 17.31 3.17 19.61
C ASP A 23 17.14 3.41 18.09
N ILE A 24 16.19 2.72 17.47
CA ILE A 24 15.82 2.95 16.08
C ILE A 24 14.95 4.20 15.97
N MET A 25 15.23 5.05 14.99
CA MET A 25 14.48 6.29 14.76
C MET A 25 13.01 6.03 14.40
N THR A 26 12.14 6.89 14.90
CA THR A 26 10.75 6.98 14.45
C THR A 26 10.66 7.63 13.07
N GLN A 27 9.50 7.55 12.40
CA GLN A 27 9.28 8.26 11.14
C GLN A 27 9.41 9.78 11.27
N GLU A 28 9.02 10.34 12.40
CA GLU A 28 9.14 11.79 12.66
C GLU A 28 10.60 12.21 12.74
N GLU A 29 11.40 11.51 13.54
CA GLU A 29 12.85 11.74 13.67
C GLU A 29 13.58 11.53 12.33
N CYS A 30 13.20 10.49 11.57
CA CYS A 30 13.74 10.24 10.25
C CYS A 30 13.38 11.38 9.28
N ALA A 31 12.17 11.93 9.33
CA ALA A 31 11.76 13.06 8.50
C ALA A 31 12.56 14.32 8.82
N GLU A 32 12.77 14.62 10.10
CA GLU A 32 13.62 15.73 10.55
C GLU A 32 15.06 15.54 10.10
N TRP A 33 15.61 14.34 10.29
CA TRP A 33 16.96 14.00 9.84
C TRP A 33 17.13 14.15 8.32
N MET A 34 16.11 13.76 7.53
CA MET A 34 16.13 13.92 6.05
C MET A 34 16.17 15.39 5.64
N LEU A 35 15.41 16.25 6.34
CA LEU A 35 15.40 17.69 6.09
C LEU A 35 16.75 18.33 6.43
N GLU A 36 17.32 18.00 7.59
CA GLU A 36 18.62 18.53 8.04
C GLU A 36 19.78 18.12 7.12
N ASN A 37 19.73 16.91 6.57
CA ASN A 37 20.75 16.41 5.65
C ASN A 37 20.48 16.73 4.17
N GLY A 38 19.43 17.48 3.86
CA GLY A 38 19.10 17.88 2.49
C GLY A 38 18.67 16.72 1.57
N LEU A 39 18.27 15.58 2.13
CA LEU A 39 17.75 14.44 1.39
C LEU A 39 16.32 14.64 0.93
N TRP A 40 15.60 15.48 1.65
CA TRP A 40 14.24 15.91 1.38
C TRP A 40 14.08 17.41 1.63
N THR A 41 13.16 18.08 0.94
CA THR A 41 12.92 19.51 1.09
C THR A 41 11.44 19.83 1.25
N TYR A 42 11.14 20.97 1.87
CA TYR A 42 9.76 21.47 1.96
C TYR A 42 9.12 21.72 0.59
N GLU A 43 9.93 22.06 -0.42
CA GLU A 43 9.44 22.25 -1.79
C GLU A 43 8.95 20.93 -2.40
N GLU A 44 9.59 19.80 -2.07
CA GLU A 44 9.13 18.48 -2.50
C GLU A 44 7.81 18.10 -1.84
N ASP A 45 7.60 18.44 -0.57
CA ASP A 45 6.30 18.25 0.10
C ASP A 45 5.19 19.11 -0.52
N LEU A 46 5.50 20.35 -0.92
CA LEU A 46 4.55 21.20 -1.64
C LEU A 46 4.20 20.62 -3.01
N LYS A 47 5.17 20.10 -3.74
CA LYS A 47 4.93 19.42 -5.03
C LYS A 47 4.02 18.22 -4.88
N ILE A 48 4.21 17.39 -3.86
CA ILE A 48 3.30 16.26 -3.58
C ILE A 48 1.87 16.75 -3.37
N LYS A 49 1.67 17.83 -2.62
CA LYS A 49 0.33 18.39 -2.40
C LYS A 49 -0.28 18.96 -3.70
N GLU A 50 0.52 19.59 -4.54
CA GLU A 50 0.07 20.11 -5.84
C GLU A 50 -0.33 18.97 -6.78
N VAL A 51 0.49 17.93 -6.90
CA VAL A 51 0.21 16.75 -7.75
C VAL A 51 -1.04 16.02 -7.25
N ASN A 52 -1.23 15.86 -5.94
CA ASN A 52 -2.46 15.30 -5.39
C ASN A 52 -3.70 16.12 -5.78
N LYS A 53 -3.62 17.44 -5.71
CA LYS A 53 -4.70 18.33 -6.15
C LYS A 53 -4.97 18.20 -7.66
N GLU A 54 -3.93 18.05 -8.46
CA GLU A 54 -4.05 17.82 -9.90
C GLU A 54 -4.74 16.47 -10.19
N ILE A 55 -4.36 15.40 -9.50
CA ILE A 55 -4.99 14.09 -9.60
C ILE A 55 -6.50 14.17 -9.34
N GLU A 56 -6.92 14.88 -8.29
CA GLU A 56 -8.36 15.08 -8.02
C GLU A 56 -9.07 15.82 -9.17
N ASN A 57 -8.45 16.85 -9.73
CA ASN A 57 -8.98 17.56 -10.89
C ASN A 57 -9.06 16.65 -12.14
N LEU A 58 -8.06 15.80 -12.35
CA LEU A 58 -8.04 14.83 -13.45
C LEU A 58 -9.11 13.75 -13.27
N LYS A 59 -9.36 13.27 -12.06
CA LYS A 59 -10.47 12.34 -11.76
C LYS A 59 -11.82 12.96 -12.12
N ILE A 60 -12.04 14.23 -11.74
CA ILE A 60 -13.25 14.98 -12.12
C ILE A 60 -13.35 15.12 -13.64
N ASN A 61 -12.24 15.38 -14.33
CA ASN A 61 -12.21 15.50 -15.80
C ASN A 61 -12.54 14.16 -16.51
N VAL A 62 -12.04 13.05 -16.01
CA VAL A 62 -12.40 11.70 -16.50
C VAL A 62 -13.91 11.47 -16.34
N TYR A 63 -14.47 11.85 -15.19
CA TYR A 63 -15.91 11.72 -14.93
C TYR A 63 -16.74 12.61 -15.89
N LYS A 64 -16.38 13.88 -16.08
CA LYS A 64 -17.07 14.80 -17.01
C LYS A 64 -17.08 14.28 -18.47
N LYS A 65 -16.08 13.50 -18.84
CA LYS A 65 -15.96 12.91 -20.21
C LYS A 65 -16.58 11.51 -20.30
N PHE A 66 -17.41 11.11 -19.35
CA PHE A 66 -17.98 9.76 -19.28
C PHE A 66 -18.66 9.32 -20.57
N ASN A 67 -19.42 10.21 -21.22
CA ASN A 67 -20.19 9.92 -22.44
C ASN A 67 -19.35 9.83 -23.71
N ASN A 68 -18.07 10.23 -23.70
CA ASN A 68 -17.20 10.19 -24.86
C ASN A 68 -15.99 9.29 -24.57
N GLY A 69 -16.04 8.05 -25.08
CA GLY A 69 -15.02 7.02 -24.83
C GLY A 69 -13.61 7.47 -25.19
N ARG A 70 -13.44 8.14 -26.34
CA ARG A 70 -12.12 8.60 -26.82
C ARG A 70 -11.53 9.70 -25.93
N LEU A 71 -12.35 10.70 -25.57
CA LEU A 71 -11.92 11.79 -24.71
C LEU A 71 -11.67 11.32 -23.26
N ARG A 72 -12.47 10.35 -22.80
CA ARG A 72 -12.29 9.72 -21.49
C ARG A 72 -10.99 8.94 -21.44
N GLU A 73 -10.64 8.18 -22.46
CA GLU A 73 -9.39 7.42 -22.48
C GLU A 73 -8.18 8.34 -22.52
N SER A 74 -8.22 9.42 -23.31
CA SER A 74 -7.18 10.45 -23.27
C SER A 74 -7.03 11.05 -21.86
N ALA A 75 -8.13 11.37 -21.18
CA ALA A 75 -8.07 11.90 -19.81
C ALA A 75 -7.49 10.89 -18.80
N ARG A 76 -7.75 9.59 -18.98
CA ARG A 76 -7.17 8.53 -18.15
C ARG A 76 -5.65 8.39 -18.32
N ILE A 77 -5.13 8.63 -19.51
CA ILE A 77 -3.67 8.62 -19.75
C ILE A 77 -2.99 9.70 -18.90
N TYR A 78 -3.54 10.92 -18.88
CA TYR A 78 -3.01 12.00 -18.04
C TYR A 78 -3.14 11.69 -16.54
N LEU A 79 -4.27 11.10 -16.12
CA LEU A 79 -4.46 10.69 -14.73
C LEU A 79 -3.39 9.66 -14.32
N ARG A 80 -3.18 8.60 -15.11
CA ARG A 80 -2.16 7.58 -14.82
C ARG A 80 -0.76 8.17 -14.77
N ALA A 81 -0.43 9.12 -15.66
CA ALA A 81 0.86 9.78 -15.65
C ALA A 81 1.08 10.61 -14.37
N ALA A 82 0.05 11.31 -13.89
CA ALA A 82 0.12 12.06 -12.64
C ALA A 82 0.20 11.13 -11.42
N GLU A 83 -0.55 10.04 -11.40
CA GLU A 83 -0.48 9.01 -10.34
C GLU A 83 0.90 8.34 -10.28
N GLU A 84 1.50 8.05 -11.43
CA GLU A 84 2.85 7.48 -11.50
C GLU A 84 3.91 8.48 -11.02
N ALA A 85 3.80 9.75 -11.38
CA ALA A 85 4.69 10.81 -10.88
C ALA A 85 4.60 10.97 -9.37
N LEU A 86 3.37 10.94 -8.81
CA LEU A 86 3.16 10.96 -7.36
C LEU A 86 3.84 9.77 -6.69
N LYS A 87 3.61 8.57 -7.21
CA LYS A 87 4.19 7.33 -6.68
C LYS A 87 5.72 7.38 -6.65
N GLN A 88 6.36 7.95 -7.69
CA GLN A 88 7.81 8.10 -7.72
C GLN A 88 8.32 9.06 -6.63
N MET A 89 7.60 10.17 -6.38
CA MET A 89 7.94 11.10 -5.30
C MET A 89 7.75 10.46 -3.93
N GLU A 90 6.65 9.76 -3.72
CA GLU A 90 6.38 9.03 -2.48
C GLU A 90 7.39 7.92 -2.24
N ASN A 91 7.77 7.15 -3.27
CA ASN A 91 8.80 6.12 -3.17
C ASN A 91 10.14 6.71 -2.78
N LYS A 92 10.52 7.88 -3.32
CA LYS A 92 11.75 8.59 -2.93
C LYS A 92 11.72 8.94 -1.44
N LYS A 93 10.62 9.48 -0.95
CA LYS A 93 10.44 9.83 0.47
C LYS A 93 10.44 8.57 1.36
N ASN A 94 9.70 7.56 0.96
CA ASN A 94 9.48 6.34 1.74
C ASN A 94 10.68 5.39 1.74
N ALA A 95 11.68 5.62 0.86
CA ALA A 95 12.88 4.77 0.80
C ALA A 95 13.63 4.69 2.13
N TYR A 96 13.55 5.74 2.95
CA TYR A 96 14.19 5.80 4.26
C TYR A 96 13.30 5.27 5.39
N TYR A 97 11.98 5.32 5.22
CA TYR A 97 11.02 4.94 6.28
C TYR A 97 10.94 3.43 6.53
N GLY A 98 11.45 2.60 5.63
CA GLY A 98 11.52 1.15 5.84
C GLY A 98 12.35 0.71 7.03
N ASN A 99 13.32 1.54 7.44
CA ASN A 99 14.22 1.28 8.55
C ASN A 99 13.85 2.06 9.84
N THR A 100 12.66 2.63 9.90
CA THR A 100 12.13 3.27 11.12
C THR A 100 11.36 2.27 11.97
N CYS A 101 11.07 2.64 13.22
CA CYS A 101 10.24 1.81 14.11
C CYS A 101 8.93 1.40 13.45
N GLU A 102 8.24 2.34 12.81
CA GLU A 102 6.97 2.09 12.11
C GLU A 102 7.16 1.21 10.87
N GLY A 103 8.26 1.41 10.12
CA GLY A 103 8.58 0.64 8.93
C GLY A 103 8.84 -0.83 9.25
N ILE A 104 9.64 -1.09 10.26
CA ILE A 104 9.96 -2.44 10.76
C ILE A 104 8.68 -3.09 11.29
N ALA A 105 7.92 -2.40 12.14
CA ALA A 105 6.67 -2.91 12.70
C ALA A 105 5.63 -3.22 11.61
N GLN A 106 5.55 -2.41 10.55
CA GLN A 106 4.66 -2.67 9.42
C GLN A 106 5.12 -3.88 8.59
N LEU A 107 6.43 -4.08 8.44
CA LEU A 107 6.99 -5.26 7.78
C LEU A 107 6.62 -6.52 8.56
N ASP A 108 6.86 -6.57 9.87
CA ASP A 108 6.56 -7.72 10.73
C ASP A 108 5.06 -8.05 10.73
N LYS A 109 4.21 -7.03 10.79
CA LYS A 109 2.77 -7.19 10.65
C LYS A 109 2.39 -7.80 9.30
N SER A 110 3.03 -7.36 8.22
CA SER A 110 2.77 -7.89 6.87
C SER A 110 3.23 -9.34 6.75
N MET A 111 4.40 -9.67 7.31
CA MET A 111 4.93 -11.02 7.38
C MET A 111 3.97 -11.96 8.14
N PHE A 112 3.52 -11.54 9.32
CA PHE A 112 2.53 -12.30 10.10
C PHE A 112 1.24 -12.55 9.32
N LEU A 113 0.71 -11.52 8.62
CA LEU A 113 -0.52 -11.68 7.83
C LEU A 113 -0.32 -12.63 6.65
N LEU A 114 0.83 -12.57 5.97
CA LEU A 114 1.16 -13.48 4.89
C LEU A 114 1.23 -14.91 5.40
N GLU A 115 1.94 -15.17 6.49
CA GLU A 115 2.04 -16.48 7.11
C GLU A 115 0.66 -16.99 7.57
N ALA A 116 -0.15 -16.15 8.22
CA ALA A 116 -1.44 -16.53 8.76
C ALA A 116 -2.52 -16.77 7.69
N CYS A 117 -2.39 -16.11 6.52
CA CYS A 117 -3.43 -16.09 5.48
C CYS A 117 -3.04 -16.81 4.18
N SER A 118 -1.82 -17.32 4.07
CA SER A 118 -1.37 -18.01 2.83
C SER A 118 -1.65 -19.50 2.88
N TYR A 119 -2.18 -20.03 1.78
CA TYR A 119 -2.48 -21.44 1.60
C TYR A 119 -1.94 -21.91 0.26
N VAL A 120 -1.37 -23.10 0.22
CA VAL A 120 -0.90 -23.78 -1.00
C VAL A 120 -1.60 -25.13 -1.10
N GLY A 121 -2.33 -25.36 -2.20
CA GLY A 121 -3.05 -26.62 -2.39
C GLY A 121 -4.17 -26.91 -1.38
N GLY A 122 -4.63 -25.88 -0.63
CA GLY A 122 -5.65 -26.02 0.41
C GLY A 122 -5.08 -26.23 1.82
N GLU A 123 -3.78 -26.42 1.95
CA GLU A 123 -3.08 -26.50 3.24
C GLU A 123 -2.44 -25.15 3.58
N LYS A 124 -2.35 -24.85 4.89
CA LYS A 124 -1.70 -23.64 5.35
C LYS A 124 -0.22 -23.67 4.92
N LEU A 125 0.27 -22.55 4.43
CA LEU A 125 1.66 -22.43 4.04
C LEU A 125 2.57 -22.70 5.26
N ASP A 126 3.55 -23.59 5.07
CA ASP A 126 4.61 -23.80 6.03
C ASP A 126 5.69 -22.71 5.81
N PRO A 127 5.92 -21.82 6.80
CA PRO A 127 6.90 -20.74 6.65
C PRO A 127 8.33 -21.26 6.40
N ASP A 128 8.66 -22.47 6.85
CA ASP A 128 9.97 -23.08 6.64
C ASP A 128 10.15 -23.61 5.20
N SER A 129 9.06 -23.77 4.43
CA SER A 129 9.07 -24.34 3.08
C SER A 129 9.27 -23.29 1.97
N VAL A 130 9.10 -22.00 2.25
CA VAL A 130 9.18 -20.91 1.28
C VAL A 130 9.95 -19.74 1.88
N GLU A 131 10.87 -19.16 1.12
CA GLU A 131 11.48 -17.90 1.54
C GLU A 131 10.41 -16.81 1.62
N LEU A 132 10.06 -16.41 2.85
CA LEU A 132 9.06 -15.40 3.15
C LEU A 132 9.31 -14.08 2.40
N ASN A 133 10.58 -13.73 2.16
CA ASN A 133 10.96 -12.58 1.35
C ASN A 133 10.52 -12.71 -0.12
N ASP A 134 10.60 -13.91 -0.69
CA ASP A 134 10.11 -14.16 -2.05
C ASP A 134 8.58 -14.06 -2.13
N LEU A 135 7.90 -14.49 -1.09
CA LEU A 135 6.44 -14.36 -0.98
C LEU A 135 6.01 -12.89 -0.85
N LEU A 136 6.71 -12.12 -0.03
CA LEU A 136 6.52 -10.67 0.11
C LEU A 136 6.75 -9.95 -1.22
N ASN A 137 7.86 -10.24 -1.90
CA ASN A 137 8.16 -9.66 -3.21
C ASN A 137 7.08 -10.00 -4.24
N LYS A 138 6.58 -11.23 -4.25
CA LYS A 138 5.44 -11.63 -5.10
C LYS A 138 4.17 -10.88 -4.72
N TYR A 139 3.86 -10.75 -3.43
CA TYR A 139 2.68 -10.02 -2.94
C TYR A 139 2.71 -8.55 -3.37
N TYR A 140 3.83 -7.86 -3.17
CA TYR A 140 3.96 -6.45 -3.59
C TYR A 140 4.10 -6.27 -5.11
N SER A 141 4.54 -7.29 -5.84
CA SER A 141 4.60 -7.27 -7.30
C SER A 141 3.26 -7.62 -7.98
N LEU A 142 2.29 -8.14 -7.23
CA LEU A 142 0.95 -8.44 -7.71
C LEU A 142 0.19 -7.13 -8.02
N ILE A 143 0.43 -6.60 -9.23
CA ILE A 143 -0.38 -5.52 -9.77
C ILE A 143 -1.69 -6.15 -10.25
N LEU A 144 -2.69 -6.20 -9.37
CA LEU A 144 -4.05 -6.57 -9.75
C LEU A 144 -4.59 -5.50 -10.72
N LYS A 145 -4.83 -5.89 -11.96
CA LYS A 145 -5.51 -5.02 -12.92
C LYS A 145 -6.96 -4.81 -12.47
N GLU A 146 -7.52 -3.66 -12.81
CA GLU A 146 -8.92 -3.34 -12.47
C GLU A 146 -9.90 -4.45 -12.92
N GLY A 147 -9.61 -5.13 -14.03
CA GLY A 147 -10.34 -6.31 -14.51
C GLY A 147 -10.32 -7.47 -13.53
N ASP A 148 -9.14 -7.81 -13.04
CA ASP A 148 -8.91 -8.91 -12.09
C ASP A 148 -9.61 -8.62 -10.75
N CYS A 149 -9.54 -7.38 -10.27
CA CYS A 149 -10.26 -6.94 -9.07
C CYS A 149 -11.79 -7.08 -9.24
N ARG A 150 -12.32 -6.75 -10.43
CA ARG A 150 -13.75 -6.91 -10.74
C ARG A 150 -14.17 -8.38 -10.81
N GLU A 151 -13.32 -9.25 -11.34
CA GLU A 151 -13.59 -10.70 -11.37
C GLU A 151 -13.57 -11.28 -9.96
N ILE A 152 -12.57 -10.91 -9.15
CA ILE A 152 -12.50 -11.30 -7.73
C ILE A 152 -13.75 -10.84 -6.99
N ALA A 153 -14.18 -9.58 -7.17
CA ALA A 153 -15.36 -9.03 -6.52
C ALA A 153 -16.69 -9.73 -6.94
N ARG A 154 -16.72 -10.35 -8.14
CA ARG A 154 -17.87 -11.10 -8.64
C ARG A 154 -17.82 -12.58 -8.26
N SER A 155 -16.69 -13.09 -7.82
CA SER A 155 -16.51 -14.48 -7.38
C SER A 155 -16.93 -14.67 -5.93
N ASP A 156 -17.33 -15.88 -5.56
CA ASP A 156 -17.52 -16.22 -4.15
C ASP A 156 -16.15 -16.35 -3.43
N PRO A 157 -16.05 -15.93 -2.17
CA PRO A 157 -17.12 -15.55 -1.23
C PRO A 157 -17.57 -14.09 -1.28
N TRP A 158 -16.92 -13.23 -2.07
CA TRP A 158 -17.19 -11.79 -2.06
C TRP A 158 -18.62 -11.46 -2.51
N ARG A 159 -19.09 -12.13 -3.56
CA ARG A 159 -20.47 -11.97 -4.06
C ARG A 159 -21.51 -12.25 -2.99
N SER A 160 -21.32 -13.31 -2.23
CA SER A 160 -22.24 -13.70 -1.15
C SER A 160 -22.25 -12.70 0.00
N ILE A 161 -21.09 -12.09 0.32
CA ILE A 161 -20.97 -11.09 1.38
C ILE A 161 -21.68 -9.78 0.99
N TRP A 162 -21.63 -9.38 -0.28
CA TRP A 162 -22.30 -8.18 -0.77
C TRP A 162 -23.82 -8.36 -0.86
N SER A 163 -24.29 -9.52 -1.31
CA SER A 163 -25.74 -9.81 -1.42
C SER A 163 -26.45 -9.93 -0.07
N LEU A 164 -25.74 -10.19 1.03
CA LEU A 164 -26.31 -10.23 2.40
C LEU A 164 -26.53 -8.83 3.00
N ARG A 165 -26.07 -7.75 2.36
CA ARG A 165 -26.25 -6.37 2.81
C ARG A 165 -27.49 -5.67 2.19
N GLU A 166 -28.16 -6.30 1.25
CA GLU A 166 -29.35 -5.76 0.57
C GLU A 166 -30.68 -6.28 1.18
N THR A 167 -30.61 -6.97 2.30
CA THR A 167 -31.78 -7.35 3.12
C THR A 167 -31.72 -6.63 4.45
#